data_35a9cc434032b05a24b0cf4d9f51337a
#
_entry.id   35a9cc434032b05a24b0cf4d9f51337a
#
_cell.length_a   1.000
_cell.length_b   1.000
_cell.length_c   1.000
_cell.angle_alpha   90.00
_cell.angle_beta   90.00
_cell.angle_gamma   90.00
#
_symmetry.space_group_name_H-M   'P 1'
#
loop_
_entity.id
_entity.type
_entity.pdbx_description
1 polymer ?
#
loop_
_entity_poly.entity_id
_entity_poly.type
_entity_poly.pdbx_seq_one_letter_code
_entity_poly.pdbx_strand_id
1 'polypeptide(L)'
;IEDIKVIREMMEKSSKFLSLSGLSGVLAGITAIIGAAFAYFYLLHQPASTDFSRYQELLIILADAMIVLVVSIGFAVYFSKKKAKKKNLKLMNKASLMTLYNLAIPLFVGGVFSVICLLRGDVEIVAATTLIFYGLGLINASKYTFEEIHYLGITEVVLGIGAAIFLSHGIIFWTLGFGLCHIVYGLIMYKK
;
A
#
# COMPACT_ATOMS: atom_id res chain seq x y z
N ILE A 1 17.20 -38.21 -0.79
CA ILE A 1 17.57 -36.80 -0.49
C ILE A 1 16.82 -35.86 -1.42
N GLU A 2 16.63 -36.23 -2.70
CA GLU A 2 15.90 -35.41 -3.70
C GLU A 2 14.40 -35.29 -3.37
N ASP A 3 13.78 -36.40 -2.95
CA ASP A 3 12.36 -36.39 -2.54
C ASP A 3 12.09 -35.48 -1.32
N ILE A 4 13.03 -35.41 -0.38
CA ILE A 4 12.90 -34.51 0.78
C ILE A 4 12.97 -33.05 0.36
N LYS A 5 13.81 -32.71 -0.64
CA LYS A 5 13.85 -31.35 -1.22
C LYS A 5 12.53 -30.99 -1.89
N VAL A 6 11.98 -31.90 -2.70
CA VAL A 6 10.71 -31.70 -3.40
C VAL A 6 9.56 -31.54 -2.41
N ILE A 7 9.50 -32.38 -1.38
CA ILE A 7 8.48 -32.26 -0.31
C ILE A 7 8.61 -30.92 0.42
N ARG A 8 9.83 -30.50 0.76
CA ARG A 8 10.07 -29.20 1.42
C ARG A 8 9.64 -28.02 0.56
N GLU A 9 9.98 -28.01 -0.74
CA GLU A 9 9.52 -26.98 -1.67
C GLU A 9 8.00 -26.96 -1.84
N MET A 10 7.35 -28.12 -1.89
CA MET A 10 5.89 -28.23 -1.93
C MET A 10 5.27 -27.69 -0.64
N MET A 11 5.84 -27.98 0.53
CA MET A 11 5.37 -27.46 1.81
C MET A 11 5.55 -25.94 1.90
N GLU A 12 6.68 -25.39 1.45
CA GLU A 12 6.93 -23.96 1.40
C GLU A 12 5.95 -23.23 0.45
N LYS A 13 5.72 -23.78 -0.74
CA LYS A 13 4.71 -23.25 -1.68
C LYS A 13 3.29 -23.31 -1.11
N SER A 14 2.95 -24.39 -0.39
CA SER A 14 1.65 -24.53 0.28
C SER A 14 1.44 -23.55 1.44
N SER A 15 2.53 -23.06 2.06
CA SER A 15 2.49 -22.13 3.18
C SER A 15 2.40 -20.65 2.77
N LYS A 16 2.55 -20.32 1.47
CA LYS A 16 2.57 -18.95 0.96
C LYS A 16 1.27 -18.58 0.23
N PHE A 17 0.87 -17.32 0.36
CA PHE A 17 -0.24 -16.73 -0.39
C PHE A 17 0.25 -16.34 -1.80
N LEU A 18 0.09 -17.26 -2.77
CA LEU A 18 0.59 -17.11 -4.14
C LEU A 18 -0.45 -16.57 -5.14
N SER A 19 -1.67 -16.30 -4.71
CA SER A 19 -2.72 -15.76 -5.58
C SER A 19 -2.72 -14.24 -5.68
N LEU A 20 -1.80 -13.54 -4.99
CA LEU A 20 -1.65 -12.10 -5.16
C LEU A 20 -1.27 -11.76 -6.60
N SER A 21 -2.00 -10.81 -7.21
CA SER A 21 -1.85 -10.47 -8.62
C SER A 21 -0.94 -9.26 -8.81
N GLY A 22 0.11 -9.36 -9.63
CA GLY A 22 0.96 -8.21 -9.98
C GLY A 22 0.17 -7.10 -10.68
N LEU A 23 -0.84 -7.44 -11.49
CA LEU A 23 -1.68 -6.44 -12.16
C LEU A 23 -2.46 -5.57 -11.18
N SER A 24 -2.87 -6.11 -10.04
CA SER A 24 -3.51 -5.30 -8.98
C SER A 24 -2.57 -4.25 -8.41
N GLY A 25 -1.28 -4.57 -8.27
CA GLY A 25 -0.26 -3.59 -7.85
C GLY A 25 -0.09 -2.46 -8.86
N VAL A 26 -0.04 -2.79 -10.16
CA VAL A 26 0.04 -1.77 -11.23
C VAL A 26 -1.16 -0.83 -11.18
N LEU A 27 -2.38 -1.37 -11.08
CA LEU A 27 -3.59 -0.54 -11.06
C LEU A 27 -3.72 0.27 -9.76
N ALA A 28 -3.32 -0.29 -8.62
CA ALA A 28 -3.23 0.46 -7.37
C ALA A 28 -2.26 1.63 -7.48
N GLY A 29 -1.08 1.42 -8.09
CA GLY A 29 -0.11 2.48 -8.33
C GLY A 29 -0.64 3.58 -9.25
N ILE A 30 -1.33 3.22 -10.34
CA ILE A 30 -1.96 4.20 -11.24
C ILE A 30 -3.03 5.01 -10.48
N THR A 31 -3.86 4.35 -9.69
CA THR A 31 -4.90 5.02 -8.88
C THR A 31 -4.27 5.99 -7.89
N ALA A 32 -3.17 5.59 -7.24
CA ALA A 32 -2.43 6.45 -6.31
C ALA A 32 -1.83 7.69 -6.99
N ILE A 33 -1.28 7.55 -8.20
CA ILE A 33 -0.76 8.70 -8.98
C ILE A 33 -1.90 9.67 -9.33
N ILE A 34 -3.06 9.16 -9.74
CA ILE A 34 -4.22 10.00 -10.07
C ILE A 34 -4.70 10.75 -8.83
N GLY A 35 -4.84 10.09 -7.67
CA GLY A 35 -5.21 10.74 -6.41
C GLY A 35 -4.19 11.79 -5.98
N ALA A 36 -2.89 11.45 -6.02
CA ALA A 36 -1.84 12.41 -5.68
C ALA A 36 -1.83 13.64 -6.59
N ALA A 37 -2.06 13.45 -7.90
CA ALA A 37 -2.19 14.55 -8.85
C ALA A 37 -3.41 15.42 -8.52
N PHE A 38 -4.56 14.81 -8.21
CA PHE A 38 -5.76 15.54 -7.78
C PHE A 38 -5.49 16.35 -6.52
N ALA A 39 -4.94 15.74 -5.47
CA ALA A 39 -4.60 16.42 -4.23
C ALA A 39 -3.62 17.59 -4.45
N TYR A 40 -2.57 17.39 -5.27
CA TYR A 40 -1.60 18.42 -5.59
C TYR A 40 -2.23 19.61 -6.32
N PHE A 41 -2.99 19.37 -7.39
CA PHE A 41 -3.66 20.43 -8.14
C PHE A 41 -4.73 21.12 -7.31
N TYR A 42 -5.45 20.38 -6.47
CA TYR A 42 -6.45 20.95 -5.57
C TYR A 42 -5.80 21.94 -4.59
N LEU A 43 -4.68 21.54 -3.94
CA LEU A 43 -3.97 22.41 -2.98
C LEU A 43 -3.38 23.66 -3.63
N LEU A 44 -2.86 23.55 -4.88
CA LEU A 44 -2.28 24.69 -5.59
C LEU A 44 -3.30 25.78 -5.97
N HIS A 45 -4.59 25.43 -6.12
CA HIS A 45 -5.62 26.34 -6.58
C HIS A 45 -6.50 26.89 -5.45
N GLN A 46 -6.19 26.58 -4.18
CA GLN A 46 -6.95 27.13 -3.05
C GLN A 46 -6.45 28.53 -2.70
N PRO A 47 -7.36 29.52 -2.54
CA PRO A 47 -7.01 30.82 -1.97
C PRO A 47 -6.60 30.64 -0.50
N ALA A 48 -5.83 31.61 0.02
CA ALA A 48 -5.42 31.61 1.43
C ALA A 48 -6.64 31.40 2.36
N SER A 49 -6.62 30.29 3.09
CA SER A 49 -7.82 29.74 3.74
C SER A 49 -8.17 30.43 5.07
N THR A 50 -9.46 30.68 5.27
CA THR A 50 -10.03 30.85 6.61
C THR A 50 -10.07 29.51 7.35
N ASP A 51 -10.21 29.49 8.69
CA ASP A 51 -10.26 28.23 9.46
C ASP A 51 -11.36 27.26 8.98
N PHE A 52 -12.49 27.80 8.53
CA PHE A 52 -13.58 27.00 7.97
C PHE A 52 -13.21 26.35 6.62
N SER A 53 -12.49 27.05 5.75
CA SER A 53 -12.04 26.50 4.47
C SER A 53 -10.96 25.44 4.66
N ARG A 54 -10.07 25.58 5.64
CA ARG A 54 -9.07 24.58 6.00
C ARG A 54 -9.69 23.23 6.38
N TYR A 55 -10.78 23.26 7.16
CA TYR A 55 -11.49 22.02 7.52
C TYR A 55 -12.09 21.32 6.29
N GLN A 56 -12.66 22.07 5.36
CA GLN A 56 -13.18 21.52 4.10
C GLN A 56 -12.07 20.94 3.23
N GLU A 57 -10.91 21.59 3.13
CA GLU A 57 -9.73 21.08 2.42
C GLU A 57 -9.27 19.73 2.98
N LEU A 58 -9.17 19.63 4.30
CA LEU A 58 -8.79 18.36 4.95
C LEU A 58 -9.80 17.24 4.67
N LEU A 59 -11.10 17.54 4.68
CA LEU A 59 -12.15 16.56 4.36
C LEU A 59 -12.05 16.08 2.91
N ILE A 60 -11.75 16.96 1.96
CA ILE A 60 -11.62 16.59 0.53
C ILE A 60 -10.38 15.72 0.31
N ILE A 61 -9.23 16.09 0.90
CA ILE A 61 -8.00 15.29 0.82
C ILE A 61 -8.20 13.91 1.48
N LEU A 62 -8.87 13.87 2.63
CA LEU A 62 -9.19 12.61 3.30
C LEU A 62 -10.14 11.74 2.44
N ALA A 63 -11.15 12.36 1.82
CA ALA A 63 -12.05 11.65 0.92
C ALA A 63 -11.31 11.09 -0.30
N ASP A 64 -10.42 11.86 -0.92
CA ASP A 64 -9.57 11.40 -2.01
C ASP A 64 -8.71 10.20 -1.59
N ALA A 65 -8.01 10.29 -0.46
CA ALA A 65 -7.19 9.21 0.08
C ALA A 65 -8.03 7.94 0.35
N MET A 66 -9.24 8.09 0.87
CA MET A 66 -10.17 6.97 1.10
C MET A 66 -10.64 6.34 -0.21
N ILE A 67 -10.92 7.14 -1.24
CA ILE A 67 -11.29 6.64 -2.57
C ILE A 67 -10.14 5.84 -3.17
N VAL A 68 -8.92 6.39 -3.14
CA VAL A 68 -7.71 5.69 -3.61
C VAL A 68 -7.54 4.34 -2.90
N LEU A 69 -7.69 4.32 -1.57
CA LEU A 69 -7.57 3.11 -0.77
C LEU A 69 -8.63 2.06 -1.15
N VAL A 70 -9.91 2.45 -1.20
CA VAL A 70 -11.02 1.54 -1.51
C VAL A 70 -10.91 0.97 -2.92
N VAL A 71 -10.58 1.80 -3.91
CA VAL A 71 -10.39 1.37 -5.31
C VAL A 71 -9.20 0.42 -5.41
N SER A 72 -8.07 0.72 -4.75
CA SER A 72 -6.88 -0.14 -4.74
C SER A 72 -7.14 -1.50 -4.10
N ILE A 73 -7.86 -1.55 -2.97
CA ILE A 73 -8.29 -2.80 -2.33
C ILE A 73 -9.25 -3.56 -3.26
N GLY A 74 -10.17 -2.88 -3.91
CA GLY A 74 -11.09 -3.46 -4.89
C GLY A 74 -10.33 -4.18 -6.02
N PHE A 75 -9.34 -3.54 -6.61
CA PHE A 75 -8.46 -4.16 -7.60
C PHE A 75 -7.67 -5.35 -7.01
N ALA A 76 -7.11 -5.21 -5.81
CA ALA A 76 -6.38 -6.28 -5.15
C ALA A 76 -7.25 -7.53 -4.98
N VAL A 77 -8.46 -7.39 -4.48
CA VAL A 77 -9.41 -8.50 -4.28
C VAL A 77 -9.87 -9.09 -5.62
N TYR A 78 -10.26 -8.25 -6.58
CA TYR A 78 -10.76 -8.70 -7.87
C TYR A 78 -9.73 -9.54 -8.64
N PHE A 79 -8.51 -8.99 -8.81
CA PHE A 79 -7.48 -9.67 -9.59
C PHE A 79 -6.88 -10.87 -8.86
N SER A 80 -6.80 -10.84 -7.52
CA SER A 80 -6.38 -12.00 -6.73
C SER A 80 -7.41 -13.13 -6.82
N LYS A 81 -8.72 -12.84 -6.78
CA LYS A 81 -9.77 -13.83 -7.04
C LYS A 81 -9.65 -14.44 -8.44
N LYS A 82 -9.45 -13.62 -9.46
CA LYS A 82 -9.28 -14.07 -10.85
C LYS A 82 -8.05 -14.98 -11.00
N LYS A 83 -6.90 -14.61 -10.40
CA LYS A 83 -5.68 -15.43 -10.42
C LYS A 83 -5.86 -16.74 -9.65
N ALA A 84 -6.48 -16.70 -8.46
CA ALA A 84 -6.78 -17.89 -7.67
C ALA A 84 -7.65 -18.88 -8.45
N LYS A 85 -8.73 -18.40 -9.10
CA LYS A 85 -9.62 -19.23 -9.95
C LYS A 85 -8.85 -19.87 -11.12
N LYS A 86 -7.98 -19.11 -11.79
CA LYS A 86 -7.16 -19.62 -12.92
C LYS A 86 -6.18 -20.70 -12.49
N LYS A 87 -5.66 -20.62 -11.26
CA LYS A 87 -4.69 -21.59 -10.73
C LYS A 87 -5.33 -22.69 -9.86
N ASN A 88 -6.67 -22.78 -9.79
CA ASN A 88 -7.43 -23.68 -8.90
C ASN A 88 -6.99 -23.60 -7.43
N LEU A 89 -6.64 -22.40 -6.97
CA LEU A 89 -6.23 -22.13 -5.59
C LEU A 89 -7.40 -21.52 -4.80
N LYS A 90 -7.49 -21.84 -3.52
CA LYS A 90 -8.41 -21.16 -2.60
C LYS A 90 -7.86 -19.75 -2.31
N LEU A 91 -8.68 -18.70 -2.53
CA LEU A 91 -8.29 -17.32 -2.20
C LEU A 91 -8.06 -17.17 -0.69
N MET A 92 -8.97 -17.71 0.12
CA MET A 92 -8.86 -17.70 1.56
C MET A 92 -8.27 -19.01 2.05
N ASN A 93 -7.00 -18.97 2.45
CA ASN A 93 -6.27 -20.04 3.10
C ASN A 93 -5.53 -19.47 4.33
N LYS A 94 -4.86 -20.34 5.10
CA LYS A 94 -4.13 -19.91 6.29
C LYS A 94 -3.07 -18.83 5.98
N ALA A 95 -2.36 -18.97 4.86
CA ALA A 95 -1.34 -18.00 4.44
C ALA A 95 -1.96 -16.65 4.07
N SER A 96 -3.09 -16.61 3.35
CA SER A 96 -3.77 -15.35 3.01
C SER A 96 -4.32 -14.63 4.24
N LEU A 97 -4.85 -15.38 5.22
CA LEU A 97 -5.29 -14.80 6.50
C LEU A 97 -4.12 -14.23 7.30
N MET A 98 -2.98 -14.94 7.36
CA MET A 98 -1.78 -14.46 8.03
C MET A 98 -1.20 -13.22 7.32
N THR A 99 -1.18 -13.19 5.99
CA THR A 99 -0.79 -12.02 5.21
C THR A 99 -1.67 -10.82 5.56
N LEU A 100 -3.00 -11.01 5.54
CA LEU A 100 -3.95 -9.95 5.84
C LEU A 100 -3.81 -9.44 7.29
N TYR A 101 -3.70 -10.34 8.26
CA TYR A 101 -3.54 -9.99 9.67
C TYR A 101 -2.26 -9.18 9.93
N ASN A 102 -1.12 -9.65 9.38
CA ASN A 102 0.17 -8.98 9.55
C ASN A 102 0.24 -7.63 8.82
N LEU A 103 -0.52 -7.44 7.75
CA LEU A 103 -0.67 -6.17 7.06
C LEU A 103 -1.62 -5.22 7.81
N ALA A 104 -2.75 -5.73 8.29
CA ALA A 104 -3.83 -4.93 8.87
C ALA A 104 -3.41 -4.22 10.17
N ILE A 105 -2.61 -4.86 11.02
CA ILE A 105 -2.20 -4.26 12.30
C ILE A 105 -1.40 -2.97 12.11
N PRO A 106 -0.26 -2.96 11.35
CA PRO A 106 0.47 -1.72 11.11
C PRO A 106 -0.37 -0.68 10.37
N LEU A 107 -1.19 -1.08 9.39
CA LEU A 107 -2.07 -0.16 8.67
C LEU A 107 -3.09 0.51 9.60
N PHE A 108 -3.71 -0.25 10.50
CA PHE A 108 -4.66 0.29 11.46
C PHE A 108 -3.98 1.30 12.40
N VAL A 109 -2.83 0.93 12.97
CA VAL A 109 -2.08 1.82 13.86
C VAL A 109 -1.62 3.08 13.12
N GLY A 110 -1.06 2.93 11.92
CA GLY A 110 -0.65 4.05 11.07
C GLY A 110 -1.83 4.94 10.66
N GLY A 111 -2.98 4.34 10.35
CA GLY A 111 -4.20 5.07 10.04
C GLY A 111 -4.71 5.90 11.22
N VAL A 112 -4.79 5.31 12.40
CA VAL A 112 -5.18 6.03 13.64
C VAL A 112 -4.18 7.15 13.93
N PHE A 113 -2.88 6.88 13.83
CA PHE A 113 -1.85 7.89 14.06
C PHE A 113 -1.95 9.05 13.05
N SER A 114 -2.18 8.74 11.76
CA SER A 114 -2.40 9.75 10.71
C SER A 114 -3.60 10.64 11.01
N VAL A 115 -4.71 10.06 11.47
CA VAL A 115 -5.90 10.83 11.87
C VAL A 115 -5.58 11.75 13.06
N ILE A 116 -4.85 11.27 14.06
CA ILE A 116 -4.42 12.10 15.20
C ILE A 116 -3.57 13.29 14.71
N CYS A 117 -2.60 13.06 13.81
CA CYS A 117 -1.78 14.12 13.23
C CYS A 117 -2.65 15.16 12.48
N LEU A 118 -3.60 14.69 11.66
CA LEU A 118 -4.53 15.57 10.95
C LEU A 118 -5.36 16.43 11.91
N LEU A 119 -5.91 15.86 12.97
CA LEU A 119 -6.71 16.59 13.98
C LEU A 119 -5.86 17.60 14.77
N ARG A 120 -4.55 17.41 14.87
CA ARG A 120 -3.62 18.37 15.47
C ARG A 120 -3.14 19.45 14.51
N GLY A 121 -3.45 19.33 13.22
CA GLY A 121 -2.98 20.23 12.17
C GLY A 121 -1.61 19.86 11.57
N ASP A 122 -1.02 18.73 11.99
CA ASP A 122 0.29 18.25 11.53
C ASP A 122 0.15 17.48 10.20
N VAL A 123 -0.39 18.14 9.16
CA VAL A 123 -0.75 17.51 7.87
C VAL A 123 0.49 16.98 7.14
N GLU A 124 1.61 17.70 7.22
CA GLU A 124 2.83 17.40 6.47
C GLU A 124 3.44 16.03 6.83
N ILE A 125 3.23 15.55 8.07
CA ILE A 125 3.78 14.26 8.54
C ILE A 125 2.94 13.05 8.06
N VAL A 126 1.73 13.26 7.55
CA VAL A 126 0.80 12.18 7.19
C VAL A 126 1.35 11.32 6.05
N ALA A 127 2.00 11.93 5.06
CA ALA A 127 2.64 11.20 3.96
C ALA A 127 3.73 10.25 4.48
N ALA A 128 4.59 10.74 5.38
CA ALA A 128 5.63 9.93 6.01
C ALA A 128 5.03 8.78 6.84
N THR A 129 4.04 9.10 7.66
CA THR A 129 3.36 8.12 8.52
C THR A 129 2.75 6.99 7.71
N THR A 130 1.97 7.33 6.68
CA THR A 130 1.29 6.31 5.84
C THR A 130 2.31 5.42 5.12
N LEU A 131 3.39 5.97 4.56
CA LEU A 131 4.46 5.20 3.92
C LEU A 131 5.18 4.26 4.89
N ILE A 132 5.58 4.76 6.08
CA ILE A 132 6.31 3.96 7.07
C ILE A 132 5.45 2.79 7.56
N PHE A 133 4.24 3.06 8.02
CA PHE A 133 3.39 2.01 8.58
C PHE A 133 2.93 1.01 7.51
N TYR A 134 2.67 1.46 6.29
CA TYR A 134 2.39 0.57 5.18
C TYR A 134 3.60 -0.31 4.85
N GLY A 135 4.80 0.27 4.76
CA GLY A 135 6.02 -0.48 4.51
C GLY A 135 6.32 -1.53 5.59
N LEU A 136 6.13 -1.18 6.87
CA LEU A 136 6.24 -2.13 7.99
C LEU A 136 5.21 -3.26 7.88
N GLY A 137 3.98 -2.93 7.46
CA GLY A 137 2.94 -3.92 7.18
C GLY A 137 3.33 -4.89 6.06
N LEU A 138 3.89 -4.37 4.95
CA LEU A 138 4.39 -5.20 3.85
C LEU A 138 5.55 -6.10 4.26
N ILE A 139 6.53 -5.60 5.03
CA ILE A 139 7.65 -6.38 5.56
C ILE A 139 7.12 -7.55 6.42
N ASN A 140 6.15 -7.31 7.29
CA ASN A 140 5.56 -8.35 8.11
C ASN A 140 4.75 -9.37 7.28
N ALA A 141 3.93 -8.89 6.34
CA ALA A 141 3.09 -9.72 5.50
C ALA A 141 3.91 -10.58 4.51
N SER A 142 5.09 -10.11 4.09
CA SER A 142 5.96 -10.80 3.11
C SER A 142 6.38 -12.20 3.54
N LYS A 143 6.41 -12.49 4.83
CA LYS A 143 6.70 -13.83 5.37
C LYS A 143 5.74 -14.91 4.85
N TYR A 144 4.52 -14.49 4.47
CA TYR A 144 3.44 -15.38 4.05
C TYR A 144 3.07 -15.23 2.58
N THR A 145 3.82 -14.42 1.81
CA THR A 145 3.55 -14.17 0.40
C THR A 145 4.84 -14.07 -0.43
N PHE A 146 4.84 -13.30 -1.50
CA PHE A 146 5.99 -13.12 -2.39
C PHE A 146 7.12 -12.31 -1.72
N GLU A 147 8.36 -12.69 -2.02
CA GLU A 147 9.55 -12.01 -1.49
C GLU A 147 9.66 -10.55 -1.95
N GLU A 148 9.18 -10.26 -3.15
CA GLU A 148 9.14 -8.91 -3.72
C GLU A 148 8.39 -7.93 -2.82
N ILE A 149 7.39 -8.40 -2.08
CA ILE A 149 6.63 -7.57 -1.12
C ILE A 149 7.53 -7.09 0.03
N HIS A 150 8.55 -7.88 0.41
CA HIS A 150 9.52 -7.47 1.42
C HIS A 150 10.35 -6.26 0.95
N TYR A 151 10.87 -6.32 -0.27
CA TYR A 151 11.66 -5.23 -0.83
C TYR A 151 10.82 -3.98 -1.08
N LEU A 152 9.58 -4.14 -1.56
CA LEU A 152 8.63 -3.03 -1.65
C LEU A 152 8.45 -2.38 -0.27
N GLY A 153 8.23 -3.19 0.78
CA GLY A 153 8.06 -2.70 2.14
C GLY A 153 9.27 -1.89 2.65
N ILE A 154 10.50 -2.37 2.39
CA ILE A 154 11.72 -1.63 2.73
C ILE A 154 11.77 -0.29 1.99
N THR A 155 11.47 -0.30 0.68
CA THR A 155 11.46 0.91 -0.15
C THR A 155 10.44 1.94 0.37
N GLU A 156 9.25 1.48 0.76
CA GLU A 156 8.22 2.35 1.36
C GLU A 156 8.68 2.98 2.67
N VAL A 157 9.33 2.20 3.56
CA VAL A 157 9.88 2.72 4.82
C VAL A 157 10.96 3.78 4.54
N VAL A 158 11.88 3.52 3.61
CA VAL A 158 12.94 4.48 3.25
C VAL A 158 12.35 5.77 2.68
N LEU A 159 11.37 5.67 1.77
CA LEU A 159 10.65 6.82 1.23
C LEU A 159 9.88 7.58 2.32
N GLY A 160 9.27 6.86 3.27
CA GLY A 160 8.59 7.46 4.40
C GLY A 160 9.53 8.22 5.35
N ILE A 161 10.73 7.69 5.61
CA ILE A 161 11.77 8.41 6.36
C ILE A 161 12.21 9.67 5.58
N GLY A 162 12.39 9.56 4.24
CA GLY A 162 12.67 10.71 3.38
C GLY A 162 11.58 11.77 3.46
N ALA A 163 10.31 11.38 3.42
CA ALA A 163 9.17 12.28 3.59
C ALA A 163 9.14 12.96 4.97
N ALA A 164 9.56 12.26 6.03
CA ALA A 164 9.66 12.84 7.37
C ALA A 164 10.81 13.87 7.50
N ILE A 165 11.89 13.69 6.74
CA ILE A 165 13.01 14.65 6.70
C ILE A 165 12.63 15.87 5.84
N PHE A 166 11.97 15.66 4.71
CA PHE A 166 11.60 16.70 3.74
C PHE A 166 10.09 16.92 3.71
N LEU A 167 9.51 17.40 4.81
CA LEU A 167 8.06 17.52 5.03
C LEU A 167 7.33 18.24 3.90
N SER A 168 7.87 19.34 3.39
CA SER A 168 7.27 20.11 2.28
C SER A 168 7.17 19.34 0.94
N HIS A 169 7.85 18.19 0.83
CA HIS A 169 7.85 17.33 -0.35
C HIS A 169 7.10 16.00 -0.12
N GLY A 170 6.32 15.91 0.95
CA GLY A 170 5.63 14.67 1.36
C GLY A 170 4.82 14.03 0.24
N ILE A 171 4.09 14.83 -0.57
CA ILE A 171 3.29 14.32 -1.69
C ILE A 171 4.14 13.68 -2.79
N ILE A 172 5.37 14.15 -3.02
CA ILE A 172 6.29 13.57 -4.01
C ILE A 172 6.73 12.18 -3.54
N PHE A 173 7.17 12.05 -2.27
CA PHE A 173 7.54 10.76 -1.69
C PHE A 173 6.38 9.79 -1.68
N TRP A 174 5.17 10.28 -1.35
CA TRP A 174 3.95 9.49 -1.36
C TRP A 174 3.61 8.95 -2.75
N THR A 175 3.74 9.80 -3.78
CA THR A 175 3.53 9.41 -5.19
C THR A 175 4.58 8.42 -5.66
N LEU A 176 5.84 8.57 -5.25
CA LEU A 176 6.89 7.61 -5.56
C LEU A 176 6.62 6.24 -4.92
N GLY A 177 6.25 6.19 -3.64
CA GLY A 177 5.98 4.94 -2.93
C GLY A 177 4.69 4.28 -3.45
N PHE A 178 3.54 4.84 -3.12
CA PHE A 178 2.24 4.25 -3.49
C PHE A 178 1.97 4.24 -5.00
N GLY A 179 2.59 5.14 -5.78
CA GLY A 179 2.44 5.19 -7.22
C GLY A 179 3.50 4.35 -7.94
N LEU A 180 4.68 4.93 -8.12
CA LEU A 180 5.71 4.36 -9.00
C LEU A 180 6.21 3.00 -8.51
N CYS A 181 6.53 2.86 -7.22
CA CYS A 181 7.03 1.60 -6.68
C CYS A 181 6.00 0.48 -6.83
N HIS A 182 4.71 0.74 -6.60
CA HIS A 182 3.65 -0.24 -6.81
C HIS A 182 3.51 -0.66 -8.28
N ILE A 183 3.68 0.25 -9.23
CA ILE A 183 3.71 -0.09 -10.66
C ILE A 183 4.90 -1.00 -10.96
N VAL A 184 6.11 -0.61 -10.53
CA VAL A 184 7.34 -1.37 -10.80
C VAL A 184 7.27 -2.78 -10.22
N TYR A 185 6.96 -2.90 -8.92
CA TYR A 185 6.85 -4.21 -8.27
C TYR A 185 5.66 -5.02 -8.80
N GLY A 186 4.55 -4.35 -9.14
CA GLY A 186 3.41 -4.99 -9.78
C GLY A 186 3.78 -5.62 -11.13
N LEU A 187 4.56 -4.94 -11.96
CA LEU A 187 5.08 -5.46 -13.23
C LEU A 187 6.05 -6.62 -13.03
N ILE A 188 6.94 -6.54 -12.04
CA ILE A 188 7.86 -7.65 -11.68
C ILE A 188 7.06 -8.89 -11.29
N MET A 189 6.05 -8.74 -10.43
CA MET A 189 5.19 -9.84 -9.97
C MET A 189 4.25 -10.37 -11.07
N TYR A 190 3.92 -9.57 -12.06
CA TYR A 190 3.08 -9.99 -13.19
C TYR A 190 3.79 -10.97 -14.12
N LYS A 191 5.11 -10.82 -14.29
CA LYS A 191 5.94 -11.69 -15.12
C LYS A 191 6.21 -13.07 -14.51
N LYS A 192 5.91 -13.27 -13.22
CA LYS A 192 6.00 -14.55 -12.48
C LYS A 192 4.64 -15.24 -12.42
#